data_cdeb9c9a45d15e98f5dbc47385cdeb10
#
_entry.id   cdeb9c9a45d15e98f5dbc47385cdeb10
#
_cell.length_a   1.000
_cell.length_b   1.000
_cell.length_c   1.000
_cell.angle_alpha   90.00
_cell.angle_beta   90.00
_cell.angle_gamma   90.00
#
_symmetry.space_group_name_H-M   'P 1'
#
loop_
_entity.id
_entity.type
_entity.pdbx_description
1 polymer ?
#
loop_
_entity_poly.entity_id
_entity_poly.type
_entity_poly.pdbx_seq_one_letter_code
_entity_poly.pdbx_strand_id
1 'polypeptide(L)'
;VESDEEPIANRLAPGIAERLQSRKGKTPIKRSGRIKTMAQKKSTPITPTTSRWSKVVIPSKKRKEISSSDSDDDVELDVSTSKKAKTSGKKVPGNVPDAPLDNISFHSIGNVERWKFVYQRRLALERELGRDALDCKEIMDLIKAAGLLKTVTKLGDCYESLVREFIVNIPSDITNRKSDEYQKVFVRGKCVRFSPAVINKYLGRPTEGVVDIAVSEHQIAKEITAKQVQHWPKKGKLSAGKLSVKYAILHRIGAANWVPTNHTSTVATGLGKFLYAVGTKSKFNFGNYIFDQTVKHSESFAVKLPIAFPTVLCGIMLSQHPNILNNIDSVMKRESPLSLHYKLFEGTRVPD
;
A
#
# COMPACT_ATOMS: atom_id res chain seq x y z
N VAL A 1 -34.97 43.99 23.80
CA VAL A 1 -34.73 42.55 23.51
C VAL A 1 -33.40 42.49 22.78
N GLU A 2 -32.32 42.41 23.57
CA GLU A 2 -30.97 42.18 23.05
C GLU A 2 -30.84 40.68 22.77
N SER A 3 -30.50 40.35 21.54
CA SER A 3 -30.15 39.00 21.10
C SER A 3 -28.65 38.83 21.26
N ASP A 4 -28.21 38.03 22.24
CA ASP A 4 -26.87 37.56 22.40
C ASP A 4 -26.53 36.58 21.26
N GLU A 5 -25.95 37.09 20.17
CA GLU A 5 -25.30 36.28 19.16
C GLU A 5 -23.87 35.96 19.64
N GLU A 6 -23.66 34.75 20.20
CA GLU A 6 -22.33 34.24 20.47
C GLU A 6 -21.53 34.04 19.16
N PRO A 7 -20.23 34.41 19.13
CA PRO A 7 -19.42 34.33 17.92
C PRO A 7 -19.27 32.88 17.44
N ILE A 8 -19.41 32.64 16.15
CA ILE A 8 -19.34 31.36 15.45
C ILE A 8 -17.99 30.64 15.64
N ALA A 9 -16.96 31.36 16.13
CA ALA A 9 -15.61 30.81 16.36
C ALA A 9 -15.53 29.67 17.40
N ASN A 10 -16.52 29.52 18.28
CA ASN A 10 -16.50 28.52 19.36
C ASN A 10 -17.23 27.21 19.00
N ARG A 11 -17.70 27.02 17.76
CA ARG A 11 -18.43 25.81 17.33
C ARG A 11 -17.64 24.87 16.42
N LEU A 12 -16.36 25.10 16.19
CA LEU A 12 -15.53 24.16 15.47
C LEU A 12 -15.21 22.96 16.37
N ALA A 13 -15.79 21.81 16.03
CA ALA A 13 -15.43 20.55 16.67
C ALA A 13 -13.91 20.31 16.53
N PRO A 14 -13.21 19.80 17.56
CA PRO A 14 -11.78 19.57 17.52
C PRO A 14 -11.40 18.69 16.32
N GLY A 15 -10.28 19.01 15.67
CA GLY A 15 -9.78 18.29 14.48
C GLY A 15 -9.52 16.80 14.74
N ILE A 16 -9.42 16.00 13.69
CA ILE A 16 -9.20 14.54 13.77
C ILE A 16 -7.97 14.22 14.63
N ALA A 17 -6.89 15.01 14.48
CA ALA A 17 -5.65 14.85 15.24
C ALA A 17 -5.88 15.00 16.75
N GLU A 18 -6.61 16.02 17.16
CA GLU A 18 -6.90 16.36 18.54
C GLU A 18 -7.80 15.32 19.23
N ARG A 19 -8.82 14.84 18.52
CA ARG A 19 -9.71 13.77 19.01
C ARG A 19 -9.02 12.44 19.18
N LEU A 20 -8.09 12.09 18.30
CA LEU A 20 -7.32 10.86 18.41
C LEU A 20 -6.24 10.94 19.51
N GLN A 21 -5.65 12.11 19.74
CA GLN A 21 -4.70 12.33 20.83
C GLN A 21 -5.37 12.24 22.20
N SER A 22 -6.52 12.88 22.37
CA SER A 22 -7.27 12.84 23.64
C SER A 22 -7.77 11.43 23.99
N ARG A 23 -8.19 10.64 23.00
CA ARG A 23 -8.60 9.23 23.22
C ARG A 23 -7.47 8.32 23.70
N LYS A 24 -6.21 8.64 23.37
CA LYS A 24 -5.03 7.84 23.78
C LYS A 24 -4.50 8.20 25.16
N GLY A 25 -5.12 9.11 25.90
CA GLY A 25 -4.74 9.49 27.27
C GLY A 25 -3.33 10.09 27.38
N LYS A 26 -2.75 10.63 26.30
CA LYS A 26 -1.43 11.25 26.33
C LYS A 26 -1.55 12.75 26.45
N THR A 27 -1.45 13.24 27.68
CA THR A 27 -1.10 14.64 27.93
C THR A 27 0.28 14.95 27.37
N PRO A 28 0.50 16.12 26.75
CA PRO A 28 1.82 16.49 26.25
C PRO A 28 2.79 16.66 27.42
N ILE A 29 3.82 15.80 27.46
CA ILE A 29 4.90 15.92 28.43
C ILE A 29 5.72 17.14 28.03
N LYS A 30 5.61 18.23 28.82
CA LYS A 30 6.51 19.37 28.71
C LYS A 30 7.94 18.88 29.05
N ARG A 31 8.84 18.93 28.06
CA ARG A 31 10.27 18.70 28.30
C ARG A 31 10.81 19.81 29.20
N SER A 32 11.07 19.50 30.47
CA SER A 32 11.88 20.35 31.35
C SER A 32 13.32 20.34 30.85
N GLY A 33 13.89 21.53 30.73
CA GLY A 33 15.28 21.73 30.30
C GLY A 33 16.25 21.07 31.25
N ARG A 34 17.19 20.30 30.71
CA ARG A 34 18.29 19.66 31.45
C ARG A 34 19.35 20.70 31.74
N ILE A 35 19.40 21.16 33.01
CA ILE A 35 20.46 22.00 33.57
C ILE A 35 21.76 21.17 33.60
N LYS A 36 22.81 21.69 32.93
CA LYS A 36 24.16 21.16 33.04
C LYS A 36 24.78 21.63 34.36
N THR A 37 24.91 20.74 35.32
CA THR A 37 25.78 20.98 36.51
C THR A 37 27.18 20.44 36.22
N MET A 38 28.17 21.35 36.24
CA MET A 38 29.59 21.03 36.32
C MET A 38 29.90 20.38 37.67
N ALA A 39 30.57 19.24 37.67
CA ALA A 39 31.16 18.67 38.84
C ALA A 39 32.69 18.66 38.71
N GLN A 40 33.33 19.19 39.72
CA GLN A 40 34.75 19.39 39.90
C GLN A 40 35.55 18.10 40.04
N LYS A 41 36.81 18.18 39.58
CA LYS A 41 37.89 17.22 39.80
C LYS A 41 38.21 17.01 41.28
N LYS A 42 38.48 15.78 41.71
CA LYS A 42 39.45 15.47 42.79
C LYS A 42 40.25 14.24 42.43
N SER A 43 41.51 14.34 42.75
CA SER A 43 42.72 13.60 42.42
C SER A 43 42.96 12.31 43.24
N THR A 44 43.46 11.28 42.58
CA THR A 44 44.51 10.27 42.89
C THR A 44 44.69 9.69 44.33
N PRO A 45 45.38 8.53 44.56
CA PRO A 45 46.51 7.92 43.86
C PRO A 45 46.63 6.37 43.83
N ILE A 46 47.54 5.86 42.94
CA ILE A 46 48.64 4.88 43.03
C ILE A 46 48.35 3.35 43.11
N THR A 47 48.66 2.63 42.09
CA THR A 47 49.63 1.66 41.51
C THR A 47 49.71 0.27 42.18
N PRO A 48 50.45 -0.71 41.58
CA PRO A 48 50.57 -1.22 40.21
C PRO A 48 50.49 -2.79 40.15
N THR A 49 50.36 -3.41 39.00
CA THR A 49 51.20 -4.56 38.59
C THR A 49 50.88 -5.10 37.20
N THR A 50 51.91 -5.13 36.46
CA THR A 50 52.35 -5.86 35.26
C THR A 50 51.55 -7.09 34.79
N SER A 51 51.22 -7.11 33.50
CA SER A 51 51.74 -8.13 32.60
C SER A 51 51.55 -7.71 31.12
N ARG A 52 52.62 -7.89 30.40
CA ARG A 52 53.01 -7.56 29.06
C ARG A 52 52.45 -8.59 28.12
N TRP A 53 51.58 -8.20 27.16
CA TRP A 53 51.37 -8.96 25.93
C TRP A 53 51.29 -8.02 24.71
N SER A 54 51.94 -8.47 23.67
CA SER A 54 52.43 -7.81 22.49
C SER A 54 51.36 -7.07 21.69
N LYS A 55 51.70 -5.86 21.18
CA LYS A 55 50.99 -5.12 20.15
C LYS A 55 51.05 -5.89 18.83
N VAL A 56 49.93 -6.44 18.39
CA VAL A 56 49.71 -6.76 16.97
C VAL A 56 49.03 -5.53 16.35
N VAL A 57 49.77 -4.83 15.52
CA VAL A 57 49.30 -3.74 14.70
C VAL A 57 48.52 -4.33 13.54
N ILE A 58 47.17 -4.27 13.61
CA ILE A 58 46.31 -4.56 12.47
C ILE A 58 46.11 -3.27 11.71
N PRO A 59 46.48 -3.17 10.42
CA PRO A 59 46.22 -1.96 9.65
C PRO A 59 44.70 -1.80 9.47
N SER A 60 44.20 -0.65 9.91
CA SER A 60 42.80 -0.24 9.68
C SER A 60 42.56 -0.08 8.18
N LYS A 61 41.92 -1.07 7.57
CA LYS A 61 41.29 -0.90 6.25
C LYS A 61 40.19 0.14 6.40
N LYS A 62 40.40 1.30 5.78
CA LYS A 62 39.32 2.27 5.51
C LYS A 62 38.18 1.50 4.84
N ARG A 63 37.08 1.38 5.56
CA ARG A 63 35.81 0.87 5.04
C ARG A 63 35.36 1.91 4.01
N LYS A 64 35.55 1.61 2.72
CA LYS A 64 34.83 2.27 1.64
C LYS A 64 33.36 2.02 1.94
N GLU A 65 32.62 3.08 2.23
CA GLU A 65 31.17 3.05 2.14
C GLU A 65 30.82 2.75 0.69
N ILE A 66 30.48 1.49 0.45
CA ILE A 66 29.77 1.13 -0.77
C ILE A 66 28.38 1.69 -0.56
N SER A 67 28.15 2.87 -1.13
CA SER A 67 26.79 3.30 -1.41
C SER A 67 26.22 2.24 -2.35
N SER A 68 25.42 1.35 -1.80
CA SER A 68 24.54 0.51 -2.58
C SER A 68 23.52 1.48 -3.21
N SER A 69 23.82 1.94 -4.41
CA SER A 69 22.80 2.42 -5.31
C SER A 69 21.99 1.20 -5.73
N ASP A 70 21.03 0.81 -4.88
CA ASP A 70 19.90 0.04 -5.32
C ASP A 70 19.14 0.95 -6.28
N SER A 71 19.48 0.85 -7.55
CA SER A 71 18.60 1.24 -8.64
C SER A 71 17.49 0.18 -8.67
N ASP A 72 16.56 0.30 -7.72
CA ASP A 72 15.25 -0.28 -7.84
C ASP A 72 14.60 0.43 -9.02
N ASP A 73 14.62 -0.22 -10.18
CA ASP A 73 13.71 0.07 -11.28
C ASP A 73 12.29 -0.23 -10.77
N ASP A 74 11.77 0.71 -9.97
CA ASP A 74 10.35 0.78 -9.66
C ASP A 74 9.64 0.99 -10.98
N VAL A 75 8.97 -0.05 -11.46
CA VAL A 75 7.97 0.07 -12.52
C VAL A 75 6.86 0.96 -11.96
N GLU A 76 7.02 2.27 -12.13
CA GLU A 76 5.95 3.21 -11.84
C GLU A 76 4.74 2.85 -12.67
N LEU A 77 3.70 2.40 -11.97
CA LEU A 77 2.38 2.20 -12.56
C LEU A 77 1.74 3.59 -12.74
N ASP A 78 2.18 4.29 -13.78
CA ASP A 78 1.62 5.57 -14.16
C ASP A 78 0.19 5.35 -14.70
N VAL A 79 -0.78 5.85 -13.95
CA VAL A 79 -2.18 5.94 -14.35
C VAL A 79 -2.36 7.21 -15.19
N SER A 80 -1.67 7.31 -16.32
CA SER A 80 -1.97 8.32 -17.31
C SER A 80 -2.45 7.68 -18.61
N THR A 81 -3.63 8.12 -19.01
CA THR A 81 -4.31 7.84 -20.27
C THR A 81 -3.39 7.87 -21.49
N SER A 82 -3.49 6.81 -22.27
CA SER A 82 -3.20 6.69 -23.71
C SER A 82 -2.22 7.68 -24.35
N LYS A 83 -0.94 7.34 -24.34
CA LYS A 83 -0.01 7.69 -25.43
C LYS A 83 0.70 6.42 -25.87
N LYS A 84 0.72 6.18 -27.20
CA LYS A 84 1.28 5.03 -27.91
C LYS A 84 2.58 4.54 -27.26
N ALA A 85 2.54 3.34 -26.70
CA ALA A 85 3.70 2.67 -26.12
C ALA A 85 4.71 2.38 -27.24
N LYS A 86 5.89 3.01 -27.16
CA LYS A 86 7.09 2.45 -27.76
C LYS A 86 7.38 1.14 -27.03
N THR A 87 7.42 0.04 -27.74
CA THR A 87 7.83 -1.28 -27.27
C THR A 87 9.29 -1.23 -26.80
N SER A 88 9.53 -0.83 -25.55
CA SER A 88 10.77 -1.15 -24.88
C SER A 88 10.66 -2.60 -24.44
N GLY A 89 11.47 -3.49 -25.02
CA GLY A 89 11.49 -4.90 -24.65
C GLY A 89 11.64 -5.04 -23.13
N LYS A 90 10.61 -5.63 -22.49
CA LYS A 90 10.65 -5.93 -21.03
C LYS A 90 11.88 -6.80 -20.77
N LYS A 91 12.86 -6.32 -20.02
CA LYS A 91 14.05 -7.10 -19.62
C LYS A 91 13.58 -8.28 -18.77
N VAL A 92 13.69 -9.48 -19.30
CA VAL A 92 13.41 -10.71 -18.56
C VAL A 92 14.59 -10.96 -17.64
N PRO A 93 14.40 -11.14 -16.31
CA PRO A 93 15.48 -11.47 -15.39
C PRO A 93 16.15 -12.79 -15.78
N GLY A 94 17.47 -12.79 -15.97
CA GLY A 94 18.22 -13.93 -16.54
C GLY A 94 18.46 -15.12 -15.60
N ASN A 95 18.12 -15.01 -14.32
CA ASN A 95 18.44 -16.07 -13.34
C ASN A 95 17.30 -16.25 -12.32
N VAL A 96 16.14 -16.67 -12.81
CA VAL A 96 15.00 -17.02 -11.94
C VAL A 96 14.96 -18.54 -11.81
N PRO A 97 15.00 -19.11 -10.59
CA PRO A 97 14.92 -20.56 -10.38
C PRO A 97 13.63 -21.14 -10.97
N ASP A 98 13.71 -22.40 -11.40
CA ASP A 98 12.53 -23.13 -11.84
C ASP A 98 11.56 -23.34 -10.67
N ALA A 99 10.28 -23.34 -10.98
CA ALA A 99 9.20 -23.53 -10.03
C ALA A 99 8.54 -24.89 -10.20
N PRO A 100 8.12 -25.55 -9.10
CA PRO A 100 7.42 -26.82 -9.20
C PRO A 100 6.10 -26.64 -9.99
N LEU A 101 5.79 -27.63 -10.84
CA LEU A 101 4.58 -27.63 -11.68
C LEU A 101 3.46 -28.48 -11.09
N ASP A 102 3.70 -29.10 -9.93
CA ASP A 102 2.76 -30.01 -9.29
C ASP A 102 1.51 -29.26 -8.83
N ASN A 103 0.36 -29.85 -9.09
CA ASN A 103 -0.95 -29.38 -8.64
C ASN A 103 -1.36 -27.99 -9.18
N ILE A 104 -0.80 -27.54 -10.29
CA ILE A 104 -1.17 -26.30 -10.97
C ILE A 104 -1.86 -26.62 -12.30
N SER A 105 -2.97 -25.95 -12.54
CA SER A 105 -3.72 -26.03 -13.80
C SER A 105 -3.39 -24.83 -14.67
N PHE A 106 -2.71 -25.07 -15.80
CA PHE A 106 -2.43 -24.03 -16.78
C PHE A 106 -3.49 -24.04 -17.88
N HIS A 107 -4.02 -22.87 -18.18
CA HIS A 107 -4.99 -22.70 -19.28
C HIS A 107 -4.32 -22.69 -20.65
N SER A 108 -3.06 -22.24 -20.72
CA SER A 108 -2.28 -22.15 -21.95
C SER A 108 -0.84 -22.62 -21.73
N ILE A 109 -0.20 -23.18 -22.76
CA ILE A 109 1.21 -23.59 -22.72
C ILE A 109 2.12 -22.41 -22.36
N GLY A 110 1.86 -21.21 -22.90
CA GLY A 110 2.62 -20.00 -22.58
C GLY A 110 2.60 -19.60 -21.10
N ASN A 111 1.62 -20.08 -20.33
CA ASN A 111 1.53 -19.82 -18.90
C ASN A 111 2.60 -20.56 -18.09
N VAL A 112 3.10 -21.70 -18.59
CA VAL A 112 4.16 -22.46 -17.94
C VAL A 112 5.45 -21.64 -17.84
N GLU A 113 5.81 -20.91 -18.89
CA GLU A 113 7.00 -20.05 -18.88
C GLU A 113 6.84 -18.86 -17.91
N ARG A 114 5.63 -18.32 -17.79
CA ARG A 114 5.30 -17.23 -16.87
C ARG A 114 5.29 -17.69 -15.41
N TRP A 115 5.00 -18.98 -15.16
CA TRP A 115 4.83 -19.53 -13.83
C TRP A 115 6.04 -19.32 -12.94
N LYS A 116 7.25 -19.53 -13.44
CA LYS A 116 8.49 -19.34 -12.64
C LYS A 116 8.61 -17.94 -12.04
N PHE A 117 8.12 -16.89 -12.75
CA PHE A 117 8.14 -15.53 -12.25
C PHE A 117 7.01 -15.28 -11.23
N VAL A 118 5.81 -15.77 -11.52
CA VAL A 118 4.64 -15.63 -10.62
C VAL A 118 4.88 -16.39 -9.32
N TYR A 119 5.45 -17.59 -9.38
CA TYR A 119 5.75 -18.43 -8.22
C TYR A 119 6.68 -17.74 -7.22
N GLN A 120 7.71 -17.04 -7.70
CA GLN A 120 8.68 -16.35 -6.85
C GLN A 120 8.12 -15.05 -6.22
N ARG A 121 6.99 -14.57 -6.69
CA ARG A 121 6.38 -13.33 -6.16
C ARG A 121 5.62 -13.63 -4.88
N ARG A 122 5.86 -12.80 -3.87
CA ARG A 122 5.03 -12.81 -2.66
C ARG A 122 3.66 -12.17 -2.94
N LEU A 123 2.66 -12.51 -2.16
CA LEU A 123 1.40 -11.80 -2.14
C LEU A 123 1.54 -10.52 -1.31
N ALA A 124 0.74 -9.51 -1.65
CA ALA A 124 0.61 -8.32 -0.81
C ALA A 124 0.00 -8.68 0.54
N LEU A 125 0.56 -8.10 1.61
CA LEU A 125 0.12 -8.36 2.98
C LEU A 125 -1.01 -7.39 3.34
N GLU A 126 -2.23 -7.73 2.92
CA GLU A 126 -3.43 -6.99 3.29
C GLU A 126 -3.69 -7.12 4.80
N ARG A 127 -4.16 -6.05 5.43
CA ARG A 127 -4.34 -5.97 6.87
C ARG A 127 -5.71 -5.40 7.22
N GLU A 128 -6.40 -6.04 8.14
CA GLU A 128 -7.61 -5.48 8.73
C GLU A 128 -7.27 -4.26 9.61
N LEU A 129 -8.22 -3.35 9.73
CA LEU A 129 -8.06 -2.20 10.63
C LEU A 129 -8.15 -2.65 12.07
N GLY A 130 -7.21 -2.17 12.89
CA GLY A 130 -7.26 -2.33 14.34
C GLY A 130 -8.34 -1.45 14.98
N ARG A 131 -8.65 -1.70 16.24
CA ARG A 131 -9.67 -0.96 16.99
C ARG A 131 -9.49 0.55 16.94
N ASP A 132 -8.25 1.02 17.10
CA ASP A 132 -7.90 2.45 17.03
C ASP A 132 -8.35 3.12 15.72
N ALA A 133 -8.21 2.39 14.60
CA ALA A 133 -8.60 2.88 13.28
C ALA A 133 -10.12 2.80 13.07
N LEU A 134 -10.75 1.73 13.56
CA LEU A 134 -12.21 1.54 13.49
C LEU A 134 -12.95 2.58 14.33
N ASP A 135 -12.38 3.02 15.44
CA ASP A 135 -12.96 4.04 16.32
C ASP A 135 -12.86 5.46 15.75
N CYS A 136 -12.03 5.67 14.71
CA CYS A 136 -11.95 6.96 14.02
C CYS A 136 -13.11 7.11 13.02
N LYS A 137 -14.24 7.65 13.50
CA LYS A 137 -15.47 7.78 12.71
C LYS A 137 -15.27 8.50 11.39
N GLU A 138 -14.50 9.57 11.37
CA GLU A 138 -14.24 10.38 10.19
C GLU A 138 -13.54 9.57 9.08
N ILE A 139 -12.53 8.80 9.44
CA ILE A 139 -11.83 7.93 8.47
C ILE A 139 -12.74 6.80 8.01
N MET A 140 -13.50 6.20 8.93
CA MET A 140 -14.44 5.13 8.59
C MET A 140 -15.55 5.62 7.68
N ASP A 141 -16.04 6.84 7.85
CA ASP A 141 -17.07 7.43 6.98
C ASP A 141 -16.52 7.72 5.58
N LEU A 142 -15.26 8.14 5.45
CA LEU A 142 -14.59 8.27 4.16
C LEU A 142 -14.47 6.91 3.44
N ILE A 143 -14.02 5.88 4.16
CA ILE A 143 -13.86 4.52 3.61
C ILE A 143 -15.22 3.93 3.20
N LYS A 144 -16.27 4.13 4.02
CA LYS A 144 -17.63 3.70 3.71
C LYS A 144 -18.19 4.44 2.49
N ALA A 145 -18.06 5.77 2.43
CA ALA A 145 -18.49 6.58 1.30
C ALA A 145 -17.79 6.18 0.00
N ALA A 146 -16.50 5.81 0.08
CA ALA A 146 -15.74 5.25 -1.02
C ALA A 146 -16.15 3.81 -1.38
N GLY A 147 -16.98 3.12 -0.58
CA GLY A 147 -17.37 1.72 -0.77
C GLY A 147 -16.21 0.73 -0.61
N LEU A 148 -15.22 1.05 0.22
CA LEU A 148 -13.99 0.27 0.39
C LEU A 148 -13.96 -0.53 1.71
N LEU A 149 -15.07 -0.60 2.43
CA LEU A 149 -15.13 -1.23 3.75
C LEU A 149 -14.66 -2.69 3.71
N LYS A 150 -15.06 -3.46 2.70
CA LYS A 150 -14.66 -4.87 2.53
C LYS A 150 -13.16 -5.07 2.24
N THR A 151 -12.43 -4.03 1.89
CA THR A 151 -10.98 -4.11 1.63
C THR A 151 -10.14 -3.85 2.89
N VAL A 152 -10.78 -3.51 4.01
CA VAL A 152 -10.10 -3.13 5.25
C VAL A 152 -10.72 -3.75 6.49
N THR A 153 -11.87 -4.39 6.38
CA THR A 153 -12.56 -5.09 7.48
C THR A 153 -13.12 -6.41 7.01
N LYS A 154 -13.11 -7.42 7.89
CA LYS A 154 -13.67 -8.75 7.61
C LYS A 154 -13.15 -9.32 6.28
N LEU A 155 -11.84 -9.24 6.10
CA LEU A 155 -11.18 -9.80 4.93
C LEU A 155 -11.45 -11.31 4.88
N GLY A 156 -11.87 -11.82 3.72
CA GLY A 156 -12.10 -13.25 3.49
C GLY A 156 -10.79 -14.05 3.49
N ASP A 157 -10.88 -15.37 3.57
CA ASP A 157 -9.70 -16.24 3.50
C ASP A 157 -8.94 -16.06 2.18
N CYS A 158 -7.63 -16.14 2.25
CA CYS A 158 -6.74 -16.04 1.11
C CYS A 158 -5.95 -17.34 0.96
N TYR A 159 -5.93 -17.88 -0.25
CA TYR A 159 -5.22 -19.10 -0.62
C TYR A 159 -4.15 -18.76 -1.64
N GLU A 160 -2.89 -18.85 -1.23
CA GLU A 160 -1.75 -18.38 -2.01
C GLU A 160 -1.62 -19.10 -3.36
N SER A 161 -1.78 -20.43 -3.38
CA SER A 161 -1.76 -21.25 -4.59
C SER A 161 -2.84 -20.80 -5.59
N LEU A 162 -4.06 -20.61 -5.11
CA LEU A 162 -5.20 -20.20 -5.93
C LEU A 162 -4.99 -18.81 -6.55
N VAL A 163 -4.45 -17.85 -5.81
CA VAL A 163 -4.14 -16.51 -6.33
C VAL A 163 -3.05 -16.56 -7.40
N ARG A 164 -1.97 -17.31 -7.17
CA ARG A 164 -0.89 -17.45 -8.14
C ARG A 164 -1.37 -18.12 -9.43
N GLU A 165 -2.20 -19.14 -9.32
CA GLU A 165 -2.82 -19.83 -10.44
C GLU A 165 -3.74 -18.90 -11.23
N PHE A 166 -4.53 -18.08 -10.55
CA PHE A 166 -5.33 -17.04 -11.19
C PHE A 166 -4.47 -16.06 -11.99
N ILE A 167 -3.41 -15.51 -11.38
CA ILE A 167 -2.53 -14.50 -12.01
C ILE A 167 -1.82 -15.06 -13.25
N VAL A 168 -1.34 -16.30 -13.19
CA VAL A 168 -0.63 -16.89 -14.33
C VAL A 168 -1.57 -17.20 -15.50
N ASN A 169 -2.84 -17.49 -15.20
CA ASN A 169 -3.86 -17.85 -16.20
C ASN A 169 -4.62 -16.65 -16.77
N ILE A 170 -4.28 -15.41 -16.36
CA ILE A 170 -4.87 -14.22 -17.03
C ILE A 170 -4.40 -14.19 -18.47
N PRO A 171 -5.32 -14.26 -19.45
CA PRO A 171 -4.97 -14.24 -20.87
C PRO A 171 -4.49 -12.84 -21.31
N SER A 172 -3.62 -12.78 -22.31
CA SER A 172 -3.08 -11.53 -22.85
C SER A 172 -4.14 -10.63 -23.49
N ASP A 173 -5.21 -11.22 -23.96
CA ASP A 173 -6.32 -10.57 -24.65
C ASP A 173 -7.57 -10.37 -23.77
N ILE A 174 -7.44 -10.52 -22.45
CA ILE A 174 -8.53 -10.31 -21.47
C ILE A 174 -9.27 -8.97 -21.63
N THR A 175 -8.59 -7.95 -22.19
CA THR A 175 -9.15 -6.63 -22.44
C THR A 175 -9.76 -6.49 -23.85
N ASN A 176 -9.54 -7.46 -24.73
CA ASN A 176 -10.03 -7.44 -26.11
C ASN A 176 -11.48 -7.92 -26.17
N ARG A 177 -12.41 -7.02 -26.48
CA ARG A 177 -13.85 -7.31 -26.57
C ARG A 177 -14.22 -8.37 -27.64
N LYS A 178 -13.35 -8.60 -28.63
CA LYS A 178 -13.56 -9.59 -29.68
C LYS A 178 -13.05 -10.98 -29.34
N SER A 179 -12.34 -11.12 -28.22
CA SER A 179 -11.80 -12.39 -27.75
C SER A 179 -12.86 -13.20 -27.00
N ASP A 180 -12.85 -14.50 -27.17
CA ASP A 180 -13.65 -15.43 -26.38
C ASP A 180 -13.24 -15.43 -24.90
N GLU A 181 -12.02 -14.98 -24.61
CA GLU A 181 -11.46 -14.84 -23.24
C GLU A 181 -11.71 -13.45 -22.64
N TYR A 182 -12.48 -12.59 -23.31
CA TYR A 182 -12.79 -11.26 -22.81
C TYR A 182 -13.36 -11.31 -21.39
N GLN A 183 -12.64 -10.69 -20.44
CA GLN A 183 -13.01 -10.60 -19.03
C GLN A 183 -13.26 -11.98 -18.36
N LYS A 184 -12.51 -13.01 -18.80
CA LYS A 184 -12.56 -14.37 -18.26
C LYS A 184 -11.15 -14.82 -17.87
N VAL A 185 -11.06 -15.60 -16.80
CA VAL A 185 -9.83 -16.28 -16.38
C VAL A 185 -10.18 -17.71 -16.02
N PHE A 186 -9.46 -18.68 -16.57
CA PHE A 186 -9.72 -20.10 -16.29
C PHE A 186 -8.79 -20.60 -15.18
N VAL A 187 -9.38 -21.06 -14.09
CA VAL A 187 -8.65 -21.56 -12.93
C VAL A 187 -9.22 -22.92 -12.55
N ARG A 188 -8.40 -23.96 -12.55
CA ARG A 188 -8.80 -25.34 -12.23
C ARG A 188 -10.01 -25.81 -13.05
N GLY A 189 -10.01 -25.51 -14.35
CA GLY A 189 -11.10 -25.86 -15.23
C GLY A 189 -12.41 -25.06 -15.02
N LYS A 190 -12.42 -24.08 -14.13
CA LYS A 190 -13.56 -23.20 -13.89
C LYS A 190 -13.36 -21.84 -14.55
N CYS A 191 -14.40 -21.34 -15.24
CA CYS A 191 -14.40 -20.01 -15.84
C CYS A 191 -14.76 -18.96 -14.79
N VAL A 192 -13.80 -18.15 -14.36
CA VAL A 192 -13.99 -17.03 -13.45
C VAL A 192 -14.20 -15.77 -14.27
N ARG A 193 -15.34 -15.12 -14.12
CA ARG A 193 -15.56 -13.79 -14.70
C ARG A 193 -14.81 -12.76 -13.89
N PHE A 194 -13.97 -11.99 -14.58
CA PHE A 194 -13.14 -10.96 -13.95
C PHE A 194 -13.21 -9.67 -14.75
N SER A 195 -13.94 -8.72 -14.25
CA SER A 195 -14.18 -7.41 -14.91
C SER A 195 -14.36 -6.32 -13.85
N PRO A 196 -14.21 -5.04 -14.22
CA PRO A 196 -14.51 -3.92 -13.31
C PRO A 196 -15.90 -4.01 -12.67
N ALA A 197 -16.90 -4.43 -13.43
CA ALA A 197 -18.27 -4.59 -12.94
C ALA A 197 -18.39 -5.71 -11.90
N VAL A 198 -17.76 -6.87 -12.14
CA VAL A 198 -17.73 -7.99 -11.20
C VAL A 198 -17.02 -7.60 -9.91
N ILE A 199 -15.89 -6.90 -10.02
CA ILE A 199 -15.13 -6.41 -8.85
C ILE A 199 -15.97 -5.44 -8.03
N ASN A 200 -16.60 -4.44 -8.68
CA ASN A 200 -17.46 -3.48 -8.01
C ASN A 200 -18.66 -4.19 -7.32
N LYS A 201 -19.29 -5.14 -8.00
CA LYS A 201 -20.38 -5.95 -7.43
C LYS A 201 -19.91 -6.72 -6.19
N TYR A 202 -18.76 -7.37 -6.25
CA TYR A 202 -18.17 -8.08 -5.12
C TYR A 202 -17.93 -7.15 -3.92
N LEU A 203 -17.42 -5.95 -4.18
CA LEU A 203 -17.17 -4.94 -3.15
C LEU A 203 -18.45 -4.27 -2.64
N GLY A 204 -19.60 -4.47 -3.28
CA GLY A 204 -20.86 -3.82 -2.94
C GLY A 204 -20.92 -2.36 -3.41
N ARG A 205 -20.22 -2.05 -4.50
CA ARG A 205 -20.15 -0.70 -5.09
C ARG A 205 -21.10 -0.58 -6.29
N PRO A 206 -21.62 0.62 -6.57
CA PRO A 206 -22.35 0.87 -7.80
C PRO A 206 -21.44 0.70 -9.02
N THR A 207 -22.00 0.15 -10.10
CA THR A 207 -21.29 -0.09 -11.36
C THR A 207 -21.38 1.09 -12.34
N GLU A 208 -22.32 2.01 -12.10
CA GLU A 208 -22.65 3.08 -13.04
C GLU A 208 -22.08 4.44 -12.61
N GLY A 209 -21.80 5.28 -13.59
CA GLY A 209 -21.53 6.71 -13.39
C GLY A 209 -20.17 7.08 -12.83
N VAL A 210 -19.15 6.23 -13.03
CA VAL A 210 -17.82 6.50 -12.50
C VAL A 210 -16.95 7.16 -13.55
N VAL A 211 -16.63 8.42 -13.31
CA VAL A 211 -15.76 9.25 -14.14
C VAL A 211 -14.33 9.15 -13.60
N ASP A 212 -13.33 9.18 -14.49
CA ASP A 212 -11.94 9.38 -14.10
C ASP A 212 -11.78 10.73 -13.39
N ILE A 213 -10.90 10.76 -12.39
CA ILE A 213 -10.63 11.98 -11.63
C ILE A 213 -9.95 13.00 -12.53
N ALA A 214 -10.72 13.94 -13.06
CA ALA A 214 -10.23 15.04 -13.91
C ALA A 214 -9.58 16.16 -13.08
N VAL A 215 -8.72 15.82 -12.12
CA VAL A 215 -8.05 16.78 -11.23
C VAL A 215 -6.56 16.74 -11.49
N SER A 216 -5.93 17.94 -11.57
CA SER A 216 -4.49 18.05 -11.79
C SER A 216 -3.70 17.51 -10.61
N GLU A 217 -2.50 16.95 -10.88
CA GLU A 217 -1.61 16.46 -9.82
C GLU A 217 -1.24 17.55 -8.81
N HIS A 218 -1.13 18.80 -9.26
CA HIS A 218 -0.84 19.93 -8.38
C HIS A 218 -2.00 20.22 -7.41
N GLN A 219 -3.22 20.07 -7.87
CA GLN A 219 -4.40 20.23 -7.02
C GLN A 219 -4.52 19.10 -6.01
N ILE A 220 -4.19 17.88 -6.43
CA ILE A 220 -4.09 16.72 -5.53
C ILE A 220 -3.02 16.97 -4.46
N ALA A 221 -1.81 17.43 -4.86
CA ALA A 221 -0.75 17.74 -3.90
C ALA A 221 -1.20 18.78 -2.86
N LYS A 222 -1.86 19.86 -3.30
CA LYS A 222 -2.38 20.90 -2.39
C LYS A 222 -3.37 20.33 -1.38
N GLU A 223 -4.31 19.51 -1.84
CA GLU A 223 -5.34 18.93 -0.96
C GLU A 223 -4.74 17.97 0.07
N ILE A 224 -3.98 16.95 -0.39
CA ILE A 224 -3.48 15.91 0.52
C ILE A 224 -2.41 16.39 1.50
N THR A 225 -1.83 17.57 1.26
CA THR A 225 -0.82 18.19 2.13
C THR A 225 -1.32 19.43 2.87
N ALA A 226 -2.63 19.70 2.88
CA ALA A 226 -3.18 20.93 3.43
C ALA A 226 -2.40 22.18 2.92
N LYS A 227 -2.17 22.26 1.61
CA LYS A 227 -1.45 23.34 0.89
C LYS A 227 0.04 23.51 1.23
N GLN A 228 0.67 22.60 2.02
CA GLN A 228 2.11 22.66 2.27
C GLN A 228 2.93 22.45 0.99
N VAL A 229 2.40 21.68 0.04
CA VAL A 229 3.05 21.43 -1.26
C VAL A 229 2.16 21.95 -2.38
N GLN A 230 2.68 22.93 -3.14
CA GLN A 230 1.91 23.58 -4.21
C GLN A 230 1.95 22.81 -5.53
N HIS A 231 3.03 22.06 -5.76
CA HIS A 231 3.24 21.33 -7.00
C HIS A 231 3.65 19.90 -6.72
N TRP A 232 3.09 18.93 -7.46
CA TRP A 232 3.55 17.56 -7.38
C TRP A 232 5.03 17.48 -7.79
N PRO A 233 5.87 16.74 -7.04
CA PRO A 233 7.31 16.66 -7.34
C PRO A 233 7.58 16.09 -8.73
N LYS A 234 8.52 16.67 -9.49
CA LYS A 234 8.89 16.22 -10.85
C LYS A 234 9.34 14.75 -10.91
N LYS A 235 9.87 14.20 -9.82
CA LYS A 235 10.27 12.79 -9.70
C LYS A 235 9.09 11.84 -9.40
N GLY A 236 7.85 12.32 -9.47
CA GLY A 236 6.64 11.49 -9.27
C GLY A 236 6.36 11.04 -7.83
N LYS A 237 7.25 11.30 -6.86
CA LYS A 237 7.11 10.84 -5.46
C LYS A 237 6.99 12.01 -4.49
N LEU A 238 5.87 12.10 -3.78
CA LEU A 238 5.63 13.08 -2.72
C LEU A 238 6.08 12.51 -1.37
N SER A 239 6.72 13.31 -0.51
CA SER A 239 7.07 12.86 0.84
C SER A 239 5.82 12.63 1.70
N ALA A 240 5.68 11.43 2.27
CA ALA A 240 4.57 11.09 3.16
C ALA A 240 4.56 11.92 4.45
N GLY A 241 5.71 12.49 4.85
CA GLY A 241 5.82 13.41 5.99
C GLY A 241 5.10 14.75 5.77
N LYS A 242 4.79 15.12 4.52
CA LYS A 242 4.06 16.35 4.17
C LYS A 242 2.54 16.17 4.12
N LEU A 243 2.04 14.96 4.25
CA LEU A 243 0.60 14.71 4.29
C LEU A 243 -0.03 15.32 5.55
N SER A 244 -1.26 15.83 5.44
CA SER A 244 -2.06 16.15 6.63
C SER A 244 -2.40 14.87 7.40
N VAL A 245 -2.87 14.99 8.63
CA VAL A 245 -3.14 13.85 9.51
C VAL A 245 -4.13 12.89 8.86
N LYS A 246 -5.23 13.39 8.32
CA LYS A 246 -6.25 12.61 7.60
C LYS A 246 -5.62 11.78 6.49
N TYR A 247 -4.86 12.42 5.61
CA TYR A 247 -4.24 11.75 4.47
C TYR A 247 -3.05 10.86 4.86
N ALA A 248 -2.39 11.12 5.98
CA ALA A 248 -1.37 10.23 6.51
C ALA A 248 -1.96 8.90 7.02
N ILE A 249 -3.15 8.95 7.63
CA ILE A 249 -3.88 7.74 8.03
C ILE A 249 -4.35 6.97 6.80
N LEU A 250 -5.00 7.65 5.85
CA LEU A 250 -5.45 7.04 4.59
C LEU A 250 -4.27 6.46 3.79
N HIS A 251 -3.12 7.14 3.78
CA HIS A 251 -1.90 6.63 3.12
C HIS A 251 -1.42 5.32 3.75
N ARG A 252 -1.40 5.24 5.08
CA ARG A 252 -1.00 4.01 5.78
C ARG A 252 -1.93 2.84 5.45
N ILE A 253 -3.23 3.09 5.39
CA ILE A 253 -4.24 2.10 4.99
C ILE A 253 -4.07 1.74 3.51
N GLY A 254 -3.95 2.75 2.66
CA GLY A 254 -3.85 2.58 1.21
C GLY A 254 -2.59 1.85 0.75
N ALA A 255 -1.45 2.12 1.40
CA ALA A 255 -0.19 1.45 1.10
C ALA A 255 -0.20 -0.05 1.45
N ALA A 256 -1.03 -0.46 2.41
CA ALA A 256 -1.22 -1.87 2.75
C ALA A 256 -2.24 -2.55 1.82
N ASN A 257 -3.40 -1.92 1.61
CA ASN A 257 -4.59 -2.60 1.09
C ASN A 257 -5.02 -2.16 -0.30
N TRP A 258 -4.72 -0.91 -0.73
CA TRP A 258 -5.28 -0.37 -1.99
C TRP A 258 -4.26 -0.24 -3.10
N VAL A 259 -3.06 0.21 -2.77
CA VAL A 259 -1.91 0.32 -3.68
C VAL A 259 -0.70 -0.22 -2.94
N PRO A 260 -0.57 -1.55 -2.85
CA PRO A 260 0.49 -2.17 -2.05
C PRO A 260 1.86 -1.68 -2.47
N THR A 261 2.59 -1.11 -1.52
CA THR A 261 3.95 -0.61 -1.74
C THR A 261 4.85 -0.91 -0.55
N ASN A 262 6.13 -1.11 -0.84
CA ASN A 262 7.16 -1.22 0.20
C ASN A 262 7.64 0.16 0.67
N HIS A 263 7.33 1.22 -0.06
CA HIS A 263 7.78 2.59 0.21
C HIS A 263 6.74 3.35 1.03
N THR A 264 6.83 3.28 2.34
CA THR A 264 5.91 3.99 3.27
C THR A 264 6.31 5.45 3.53
N SER A 265 7.51 5.86 3.11
CA SER A 265 8.03 7.24 3.27
C SER A 265 7.60 8.18 2.15
N THR A 266 7.12 7.64 1.03
CA THR A 266 6.73 8.41 -0.15
C THR A 266 5.37 7.98 -0.69
N VAL A 267 4.71 8.90 -1.40
CA VAL A 267 3.42 8.69 -2.05
C VAL A 267 3.64 8.81 -3.56
N ALA A 268 3.44 7.72 -4.29
CA ALA A 268 3.43 7.72 -5.75
C ALA A 268 2.16 8.43 -6.28
N THR A 269 2.21 8.95 -7.50
CA THR A 269 1.10 9.70 -8.12
C THR A 269 -0.21 8.89 -8.12
N GLY A 270 -0.16 7.59 -8.46
CA GLY A 270 -1.35 6.73 -8.46
C GLY A 270 -2.00 6.60 -7.08
N LEU A 271 -1.19 6.36 -6.03
CA LEU A 271 -1.68 6.34 -4.66
C LEU A 271 -2.21 7.70 -4.23
N GLY A 272 -1.53 8.81 -4.60
CA GLY A 272 -1.99 10.17 -4.32
C GLY A 272 -3.35 10.49 -4.90
N LYS A 273 -3.60 10.13 -6.16
CA LYS A 273 -4.92 10.24 -6.83
C LYS A 273 -5.99 9.45 -6.06
N PHE A 274 -5.64 8.24 -5.64
CA PHE A 274 -6.54 7.38 -4.88
C PHE A 274 -6.88 7.97 -3.50
N LEU A 275 -5.88 8.44 -2.76
CA LEU A 275 -6.06 9.09 -1.46
C LEU A 275 -6.93 10.34 -1.58
N TYR A 276 -6.69 11.16 -2.61
CA TYR A 276 -7.52 12.32 -2.92
C TYR A 276 -8.99 11.91 -3.12
N ALA A 277 -9.25 10.90 -3.94
CA ALA A 277 -10.61 10.44 -4.20
C ALA A 277 -11.33 10.00 -2.93
N VAL A 278 -10.68 9.22 -2.08
CA VAL A 278 -11.25 8.77 -0.80
C VAL A 278 -11.46 9.95 0.15
N GLY A 279 -10.45 10.81 0.29
CA GLY A 279 -10.48 11.93 1.24
C GLY A 279 -11.47 13.04 0.89
N THR A 280 -11.77 13.23 -0.40
CA THR A 280 -12.75 14.20 -0.90
C THR A 280 -14.12 13.60 -1.21
N LYS A 281 -14.29 12.28 -0.98
CA LYS A 281 -15.51 11.53 -1.38
C LYS A 281 -15.82 11.62 -2.87
N SER A 282 -14.79 11.83 -3.70
CA SER A 282 -14.93 11.88 -5.16
C SER A 282 -15.31 10.50 -5.71
N LYS A 283 -16.14 10.50 -6.76
CA LYS A 283 -16.49 9.25 -7.44
C LYS A 283 -15.25 8.69 -8.16
N PHE A 284 -14.92 7.44 -7.89
CA PHE A 284 -13.75 6.75 -8.45
C PHE A 284 -14.07 5.29 -8.76
N ASN A 285 -13.65 4.79 -9.93
CA ASN A 285 -13.88 3.40 -10.31
C ASN A 285 -12.79 2.48 -9.76
N PHE A 286 -13.00 2.05 -8.51
CA PHE A 286 -12.04 1.15 -7.87
C PHE A 286 -11.98 -0.23 -8.53
N GLY A 287 -13.11 -0.73 -9.06
CA GLY A 287 -13.13 -1.97 -9.81
C GLY A 287 -12.29 -1.92 -11.07
N ASN A 288 -12.33 -0.80 -11.82
CA ASN A 288 -11.45 -0.59 -12.96
C ASN A 288 -9.98 -0.54 -12.54
N TYR A 289 -9.70 0.17 -11.46
CA TYR A 289 -8.35 0.26 -10.92
C TYR A 289 -7.79 -1.13 -10.53
N ILE A 290 -8.53 -1.94 -9.77
CA ILE A 290 -8.11 -3.31 -9.42
C ILE A 290 -7.90 -4.16 -10.68
N PHE A 291 -8.83 -4.09 -11.63
CA PHE A 291 -8.74 -4.84 -12.88
C PHE A 291 -7.46 -4.50 -13.64
N ASP A 292 -7.21 -3.22 -13.90
CA ASP A 292 -6.04 -2.75 -14.65
C ASP A 292 -4.74 -3.09 -13.93
N GLN A 293 -4.70 -2.94 -12.60
CA GLN A 293 -3.52 -3.33 -11.81
C GLN A 293 -3.27 -4.84 -11.86
N THR A 294 -4.30 -5.64 -11.74
CA THR A 294 -4.17 -7.11 -11.79
C THR A 294 -3.67 -7.57 -13.16
N VAL A 295 -4.21 -7.01 -14.25
CA VAL A 295 -3.74 -7.30 -15.61
C VAL A 295 -2.27 -6.88 -15.79
N LYS A 296 -1.89 -5.67 -15.39
CA LYS A 296 -0.48 -5.21 -15.43
C LYS A 296 0.44 -6.12 -14.62
N HIS A 297 0.00 -6.55 -13.45
CA HIS A 297 0.76 -7.47 -12.61
C HIS A 297 0.93 -8.85 -13.26
N SER A 298 -0.07 -9.35 -13.97
CA SER A 298 0.02 -10.64 -14.66
C SER A 298 1.04 -10.62 -15.80
N GLU A 299 1.24 -9.47 -16.45
CA GLU A 299 2.21 -9.28 -17.53
C GLU A 299 3.63 -8.98 -17.04
N SER A 300 3.83 -8.76 -15.75
CA SER A 300 5.12 -8.35 -15.20
C SER A 300 6.03 -9.54 -14.90
N PHE A 301 7.29 -9.48 -15.34
CA PHE A 301 8.35 -10.41 -14.98
C PHE A 301 9.12 -9.99 -13.69
N ALA A 302 8.71 -8.90 -13.05
CA ALA A 302 9.36 -8.39 -11.84
C ALA A 302 9.06 -9.28 -10.63
N VAL A 303 10.00 -10.11 -10.21
CA VAL A 303 9.87 -11.05 -9.10
C VAL A 303 9.67 -10.33 -7.75
N LYS A 304 10.26 -9.15 -7.58
CA LYS A 304 10.13 -8.35 -6.35
C LYS A 304 8.77 -7.67 -6.20
N LEU A 305 7.98 -7.54 -7.28
CA LEU A 305 6.67 -6.90 -7.27
C LEU A 305 5.63 -7.81 -6.57
N PRO A 306 5.04 -7.43 -5.44
CA PRO A 306 4.01 -8.24 -4.78
C PRO A 306 2.77 -8.40 -5.66
N ILE A 307 2.13 -9.56 -5.60
CA ILE A 307 0.80 -9.74 -6.21
C ILE A 307 -0.22 -8.96 -5.38
N ALA A 308 -0.88 -7.99 -6.00
CA ALA A 308 -1.84 -7.11 -5.33
C ALA A 308 -3.22 -7.75 -5.17
N PHE A 309 -3.99 -7.30 -4.21
CA PHE A 309 -5.39 -7.65 -3.95
C PHE A 309 -5.69 -9.15 -3.75
N PRO A 310 -4.83 -9.93 -3.09
CA PRO A 310 -4.99 -11.37 -3.01
C PRO A 310 -6.33 -11.78 -2.37
N THR A 311 -6.78 -11.09 -1.33
CA THR A 311 -8.07 -11.39 -0.67
C THR A 311 -9.27 -11.09 -1.57
N VAL A 312 -9.21 -10.00 -2.35
CA VAL A 312 -10.29 -9.66 -3.31
C VAL A 312 -10.34 -10.70 -4.42
N LEU A 313 -9.19 -11.13 -4.95
CA LEU A 313 -9.12 -12.17 -5.99
C LEU A 313 -9.68 -13.51 -5.48
N CYS A 314 -9.25 -13.95 -4.30
CA CYS A 314 -9.82 -15.17 -3.66
C CYS A 314 -11.31 -15.05 -3.46
N GLY A 315 -11.78 -13.93 -2.91
CA GLY A 315 -13.19 -13.72 -2.66
C GLY A 315 -14.05 -13.75 -3.93
N ILE A 316 -13.56 -13.17 -5.03
CA ILE A 316 -14.25 -13.22 -6.34
C ILE A 316 -14.31 -14.65 -6.85
N MET A 317 -13.22 -15.43 -6.79
CA MET A 317 -13.19 -16.82 -7.22
C MET A 317 -14.14 -17.70 -6.39
N LEU A 318 -14.06 -17.61 -5.08
CA LEU A 318 -14.90 -18.37 -4.16
C LEU A 318 -16.39 -18.00 -4.26
N SER A 319 -16.71 -16.74 -4.50
CA SER A 319 -18.10 -16.29 -4.69
C SER A 319 -18.74 -16.86 -5.95
N GLN A 320 -17.96 -17.12 -7.00
CA GLN A 320 -18.43 -17.72 -8.25
C GLN A 320 -18.36 -19.25 -8.23
N HIS A 321 -17.35 -19.80 -7.57
CA HIS A 321 -17.08 -21.23 -7.52
C HIS A 321 -16.70 -21.66 -6.09
N PRO A 322 -17.66 -21.88 -5.19
CA PRO A 322 -17.39 -22.26 -3.80
C PRO A 322 -16.53 -23.53 -3.65
N ASN A 323 -16.64 -24.46 -4.61
CA ASN A 323 -15.92 -25.75 -4.62
C ASN A 323 -14.65 -25.70 -5.50
N ILE A 324 -13.98 -24.54 -5.62
CA ILE A 324 -12.77 -24.42 -6.42
C ILE A 324 -11.50 -24.86 -5.66
N LEU A 325 -11.57 -24.97 -4.34
CA LEU A 325 -10.45 -25.35 -3.48
C LEU A 325 -10.12 -26.83 -3.60
N ASN A 326 -8.84 -27.15 -3.51
CA ASN A 326 -8.32 -28.51 -3.40
C ASN A 326 -7.92 -28.81 -1.94
N ASN A 327 -7.77 -30.11 -1.61
CA ASN A 327 -7.39 -30.55 -0.26
C ASN A 327 -6.00 -30.06 0.20
N ILE A 328 -5.16 -29.64 -0.73
CA ILE A 328 -3.81 -29.11 -0.46
C ILE A 328 -3.80 -27.60 -0.21
N ASP A 329 -4.90 -26.91 -0.48
CA ASP A 329 -4.95 -25.46 -0.27
C ASP A 329 -4.96 -25.13 1.21
N SER A 330 -4.08 -24.27 1.62
CA SER A 330 -3.99 -23.76 2.98
C SER A 330 -4.30 -22.26 3.02
N VAL A 331 -4.98 -21.84 4.07
CA VAL A 331 -5.27 -20.43 4.30
C VAL A 331 -3.97 -19.71 4.65
N MET A 332 -3.70 -18.63 3.95
CA MET A 332 -2.54 -17.77 4.22
C MET A 332 -2.69 -17.12 5.61
N LYS A 333 -1.62 -17.19 6.41
CA LYS A 333 -1.58 -16.52 7.71
C LYS A 333 -1.71 -15.01 7.53
N ARG A 334 -2.65 -14.41 8.25
CA ARG A 334 -2.84 -12.97 8.24
C ARG A 334 -1.82 -12.23 9.10
N GLU A 335 -1.50 -11.04 8.69
CA GLU A 335 -0.76 -10.07 9.48
C GLU A 335 -1.62 -9.52 10.63
N SER A 336 -0.96 -9.04 11.68
CA SER A 336 -1.66 -8.34 12.78
C SER A 336 -2.45 -7.13 12.24
N PRO A 337 -3.59 -6.79 12.88
CA PRO A 337 -4.38 -5.63 12.47
C PRO A 337 -3.56 -4.35 12.38
N LEU A 338 -3.91 -3.49 11.42
CA LEU A 338 -3.24 -2.21 11.20
C LEU A 338 -3.62 -1.24 12.31
N SER A 339 -2.69 -0.93 13.20
CA SER A 339 -2.88 0.08 14.24
C SER A 339 -2.41 1.46 13.78
N LEU A 340 -3.07 2.51 14.29
CA LEU A 340 -2.65 3.89 14.12
C LEU A 340 -1.58 4.22 15.16
N HIS A 341 -0.33 4.30 14.72
CA HIS A 341 0.78 4.60 15.60
C HIS A 341 0.81 6.11 15.93
N TYR A 342 1.15 6.48 17.18
CA TYR A 342 1.24 7.87 17.65
C TYR A 342 2.12 8.78 16.77
N LYS A 343 3.16 8.22 16.10
CA LYS A 343 4.02 8.95 15.17
C LYS A 343 3.28 9.54 13.95
N LEU A 344 2.06 9.10 13.69
CA LEU A 344 1.21 9.74 12.67
C LEU A 344 0.78 11.15 13.08
N PHE A 345 0.83 11.44 14.37
CA PHE A 345 0.40 12.71 14.99
C PHE A 345 1.57 13.54 15.52
N GLU A 346 2.81 13.03 15.44
CA GLU A 346 4.03 13.75 15.85
C GLU A 346 4.66 14.48 14.66
N GLY A 347 5.32 15.60 14.96
CA GLY A 347 6.12 16.36 13.99
C GLY A 347 5.40 17.54 13.37
N THR A 348 5.81 17.91 12.16
CA THR A 348 5.34 19.09 11.42
C THR A 348 4.07 18.84 10.58
N ARG A 349 3.31 17.80 10.89
CA ARG A 349 2.08 17.52 10.16
C ARG A 349 1.01 18.54 10.53
N VAL A 350 0.42 19.14 9.49
CA VAL A 350 -0.64 20.11 9.66
C VAL A 350 -1.94 19.36 10.02
N PRO A 351 -2.70 19.84 11.01
CA PRO A 351 -4.08 19.40 11.23
C PRO A 351 -4.92 19.60 9.95
N ASP A 352 -5.97 18.83 9.86
CA ASP A 352 -6.90 18.90 8.73
C ASP A 352 -7.74 20.18 8.74
#